data_9f268b08114c721d3af5cdd3eaadacf4
#
_entry.id   9f268b08114c721d3af5cdd3eaadacf4
#
_cell.length_a   1.000
_cell.length_b   1.000
_cell.length_c   1.000
_cell.angle_alpha   90.00
_cell.angle_beta   90.00
_cell.angle_gamma   90.00
#
_symmetry.space_group_name_H-M   'P 1'
#
loop_
_entity.id
_entity.type
_entity.pdbx_description
1 polymer ?
#
loop_
_entity_poly.entity_id
_entity_poly.type
_entity_poly.pdbx_seq_one_letter_code
_entity_poly.pdbx_strand_id
1 'polypeptide(L)'
;VKFFIDNWFLFVTAIVSGGLLLWPSLTRGGGSKVNAAQAVQLINREKAVLIDVCEPDEYAAGHAAGAKNVPLGKLEGSTELPKNKALPLVILCQTGARSARAAGILKKLGFERPVVLAGGLAAWREANLPVEKASS
;
A
#
# COMPACT_ATOMS: atom_id res chain seq x y z
N VAL A 1 -1.73 -11.75 -44.64
CA VAL A 1 -2.36 -10.45 -44.45
C VAL A 1 -3.85 -10.57 -44.23
N LYS A 2 -4.54 -11.40 -45.03
CA LYS A 2 -5.96 -11.66 -44.84
C LYS A 2 -6.28 -12.23 -43.46
N PHE A 3 -5.41 -13.10 -42.95
CA PHE A 3 -5.57 -13.70 -41.63
C PHE A 3 -5.64 -12.62 -40.54
N PHE A 4 -4.75 -11.65 -40.56
CA PHE A 4 -4.74 -10.57 -39.58
C PHE A 4 -5.94 -9.64 -39.75
N ILE A 5 -6.31 -9.33 -40.98
CA ILE A 5 -7.47 -8.46 -41.27
C ILE A 5 -8.77 -9.13 -40.84
N ASP A 6 -8.93 -10.44 -41.13
CA ASP A 6 -10.13 -11.17 -40.81
C ASP A 6 -10.26 -11.49 -39.34
N ASN A 7 -9.14 -11.52 -38.59
CA ASN A 7 -9.13 -11.89 -37.18
C ASN A 7 -8.72 -10.75 -36.24
N TRP A 8 -8.54 -9.54 -36.76
CA TRP A 8 -8.10 -8.43 -35.92
C TRP A 8 -9.03 -8.14 -34.77
N PHE A 9 -10.34 -8.35 -34.96
CA PHE A 9 -11.32 -8.13 -33.90
C PHE A 9 -11.14 -9.07 -32.72
N LEU A 10 -10.55 -10.25 -32.96
CA LEU A 10 -10.24 -11.19 -31.88
C LEU A 10 -9.14 -10.61 -30.97
N PHE A 11 -8.16 -9.97 -31.57
CA PHE A 11 -7.09 -9.30 -30.82
C PHE A 11 -7.63 -8.11 -30.03
N VAL A 12 -8.49 -7.31 -30.63
CA VAL A 12 -9.14 -6.18 -29.94
C VAL A 12 -10.01 -6.68 -28.79
N THR A 13 -10.77 -7.74 -28.98
CA THR A 13 -11.61 -8.32 -27.94
C THR A 13 -10.75 -8.81 -26.77
N ALA A 14 -9.63 -9.49 -27.06
CA ALA A 14 -8.72 -9.97 -26.04
C ALA A 14 -8.11 -8.80 -25.22
N ILE A 15 -7.69 -7.74 -25.90
CA ILE A 15 -7.13 -6.54 -25.23
C ILE A 15 -8.20 -5.87 -24.35
N VAL A 16 -9.41 -5.71 -24.84
CA VAL A 16 -10.50 -5.09 -24.09
C VAL A 16 -10.86 -5.94 -22.87
N SER A 17 -10.96 -7.28 -23.03
CA SER A 17 -11.23 -8.17 -21.91
C SER A 17 -10.13 -8.11 -20.86
N GLY A 18 -8.87 -8.14 -21.29
CA GLY A 18 -7.72 -8.01 -20.39
C GLY A 18 -7.72 -6.69 -19.66
N GLY A 19 -8.00 -5.60 -20.37
CA GLY A 19 -8.08 -4.27 -19.79
C GLY A 19 -9.21 -4.15 -18.77
N LEU A 20 -10.38 -4.74 -19.05
CA LEU A 20 -11.51 -4.72 -18.14
C LEU A 20 -11.23 -5.51 -16.86
N LEU A 21 -10.50 -6.63 -16.96
CA LEU A 21 -10.12 -7.43 -15.80
C LEU A 21 -9.09 -6.71 -14.92
N LEU A 22 -8.15 -6.01 -15.53
CA LEU A 22 -7.10 -5.28 -14.80
C LEU A 22 -7.57 -3.93 -14.29
N TRP A 23 -8.51 -3.30 -14.96
CA TRP A 23 -8.96 -1.96 -14.63
C TRP A 23 -9.45 -1.80 -13.19
N PRO A 24 -10.30 -2.69 -12.66
CA PRO A 24 -10.72 -2.58 -11.27
C PRO A 24 -9.55 -2.71 -10.28
N SER A 25 -8.56 -3.51 -10.60
CA SER A 25 -7.36 -3.66 -9.75
C SER A 25 -6.53 -2.39 -9.72
N LEU A 26 -6.46 -1.69 -10.85
CA LEU A 26 -5.68 -0.45 -10.97
C LEU A 26 -6.40 0.75 -10.36
N THR A 27 -7.74 0.76 -10.42
CA THR A 27 -8.53 1.92 -9.99
C THR A 27 -9.14 1.81 -8.60
N ARG A 28 -9.06 0.66 -7.97
CA ARG A 28 -9.54 0.51 -6.60
C ARG A 28 -8.75 1.45 -5.70
N GLY A 29 -9.46 2.30 -4.97
CA GLY A 29 -8.88 3.38 -4.19
C GLY A 29 -8.00 2.97 -3.02
N GLY A 30 -7.85 1.69 -2.75
CA GLY A 30 -7.02 1.19 -1.67
C GLY A 30 -5.56 0.95 -2.02
N GLY A 31 -5.15 1.29 -3.25
CA GLY A 31 -3.79 1.00 -3.69
C GLY A 31 -3.51 -0.49 -3.82
N SER A 32 -2.27 -0.84 -4.11
CA SER A 32 -1.84 -2.22 -4.24
C SER A 32 -1.58 -2.83 -2.86
N LYS A 33 -1.84 -4.14 -2.73
CA LYS A 33 -1.48 -4.89 -1.54
C LYS A 33 -0.16 -5.61 -1.77
N VAL A 34 0.68 -5.63 -0.75
CA VAL A 34 1.96 -6.35 -0.78
C VAL A 34 2.06 -7.25 0.45
N ASN A 35 2.82 -8.33 0.34
CA ASN A 35 3.12 -9.16 1.49
C ASN A 35 4.35 -8.60 2.23
N ALA A 36 4.70 -9.21 3.37
CA ALA A 36 5.82 -8.73 4.18
C ALA A 36 7.15 -8.75 3.42
N ALA A 37 7.40 -9.79 2.64
CA ALA A 37 8.63 -9.89 1.85
C ALA A 37 8.72 -8.80 0.80
N GLN A 38 7.63 -8.52 0.10
CA GLN A 38 7.55 -7.44 -0.89
C GLN A 38 7.73 -6.07 -0.23
N ALA A 39 7.17 -5.87 0.96
CA ALA A 39 7.33 -4.64 1.71
C ALA A 39 8.79 -4.40 2.06
N VAL A 40 9.51 -5.42 2.53
CA VAL A 40 10.93 -5.33 2.83
C VAL A 40 11.73 -4.95 1.58
N GLN A 41 11.40 -5.54 0.44
CA GLN A 41 12.07 -5.20 -0.82
C GLN A 41 11.85 -3.74 -1.21
N LEU A 42 10.63 -3.23 -1.03
CA LEU A 42 10.34 -1.82 -1.31
C LEU A 42 11.15 -0.90 -0.39
N ILE A 43 11.24 -1.24 0.88
CA ILE A 43 12.02 -0.46 1.85
C ILE A 43 13.50 -0.44 1.46
N ASN A 44 14.05 -1.60 1.14
CA ASN A 44 15.49 -1.72 0.85
C ASN A 44 15.89 -1.17 -0.52
N ARG A 45 15.05 -1.36 -1.53
CA ARG A 45 15.40 -0.99 -2.90
C ARG A 45 14.88 0.38 -3.31
N GLU A 46 13.72 0.78 -2.82
CA GLU A 46 13.05 2.00 -3.26
C GLU A 46 12.87 3.00 -2.13
N LYS A 47 13.45 2.73 -0.97
CA LYS A 47 13.37 3.62 0.21
C LYS A 47 11.95 3.87 0.67
N ALA A 48 11.08 2.87 0.58
CA ALA A 48 9.71 2.97 1.04
C ALA A 48 9.65 3.38 2.52
N VAL A 49 8.65 4.16 2.86
CA VAL A 49 8.42 4.62 4.23
C VAL A 49 7.29 3.82 4.84
N LEU A 50 7.50 3.28 6.03
CA LEU A 50 6.47 2.57 6.79
C LEU A 50 5.60 3.58 7.52
N ILE A 51 4.29 3.50 7.31
CA ILE A 51 3.30 4.34 7.97
C ILE A 51 2.33 3.46 8.73
N ASP A 52 2.23 3.64 10.04
CA ASP A 52 1.27 2.94 10.89
C ASP A 52 0.08 3.86 11.14
N VAL A 53 -1.09 3.43 10.72
CA VAL A 53 -2.32 4.23 10.82
C VAL A 53 -3.20 3.82 11.99
N CYS A 54 -2.66 3.03 12.91
CA CYS A 54 -3.32 2.70 14.17
C CYS A 54 -3.38 3.91 15.10
N GLU A 55 -4.22 3.81 16.12
CA GLU A 55 -4.25 4.83 17.16
C GLU A 55 -2.94 4.83 17.96
N PRO A 56 -2.57 5.95 18.59
CA PRO A 56 -1.29 6.02 19.31
C PRO A 56 -1.09 4.95 20.39
N ASP A 57 -2.13 4.54 21.08
CA ASP A 57 -2.05 3.49 22.09
C ASP A 57 -1.78 2.12 21.47
N GLU A 58 -2.39 1.84 20.31
CA GLU A 58 -2.11 0.62 19.56
C GLU A 58 -0.66 0.60 19.04
N TYR A 59 -0.20 1.73 18.53
CA TYR A 59 1.16 1.89 18.07
C TYR A 59 2.16 1.68 19.22
N ALA A 60 1.87 2.25 20.38
CA ALA A 60 2.74 2.11 21.54
C ALA A 60 2.83 0.67 22.03
N ALA A 61 1.75 -0.09 21.90
CA ALA A 61 1.73 -1.50 22.30
C ALA A 61 2.56 -2.41 21.41
N GLY A 62 2.77 -2.01 20.17
CA GLY A 62 3.61 -2.74 19.22
C GLY A 62 3.42 -2.22 17.81
N HIS A 63 4.54 -2.00 17.12
CA HIS A 63 4.53 -1.55 15.73
C HIS A 63 5.75 -2.09 15.00
N ALA A 64 5.69 -2.10 13.67
CA ALA A 64 6.84 -2.49 12.86
C ALA A 64 8.00 -1.52 13.11
N ALA A 65 9.21 -2.06 13.23
CA ALA A 65 10.40 -1.24 13.48
C ALA A 65 10.56 -0.19 12.38
N GLY A 66 10.73 1.06 12.77
CA GLY A 66 10.90 2.17 11.85
C GLY A 66 9.61 2.77 11.30
N ALA A 67 8.44 2.23 11.66
CA ALA A 67 7.17 2.78 11.21
C ALA A 67 6.87 4.10 11.94
N LYS A 68 6.32 5.05 11.19
CA LYS A 68 5.85 6.32 11.76
C LYS A 68 4.38 6.20 12.06
N ASN A 69 3.97 6.66 13.23
CA ASN A 69 2.55 6.64 13.61
C ASN A 69 1.84 7.89 13.07
N VAL A 70 0.97 7.68 12.12
CA VAL A 70 0.08 8.72 11.60
C VAL A 70 -1.33 8.16 11.62
N PRO A 71 -2.09 8.35 12.70
CA PRO A 71 -3.44 7.80 12.81
C PRO A 71 -4.30 8.17 11.61
N LEU A 72 -5.21 7.26 11.24
CA LEU A 72 -6.04 7.43 10.06
C LEU A 72 -6.75 8.79 10.02
N GLY A 73 -7.27 9.24 11.14
CA GLY A 73 -7.96 10.53 11.22
C GLY A 73 -7.06 11.75 11.13
N LYS A 74 -5.74 11.57 11.16
CA LYS A 74 -4.76 12.67 11.12
C LYS A 74 -3.90 12.65 9.87
N LEU A 75 -4.20 11.79 8.90
CA LEU A 75 -3.42 11.73 7.65
C LEU A 75 -3.44 13.05 6.90
N GLU A 76 -4.60 13.66 6.78
CA GLU A 76 -4.72 14.96 6.14
C GLU A 76 -4.09 16.02 7.05
N GLY A 77 -3.17 16.79 6.51
CA GLY A 77 -2.48 17.82 7.26
C GLY A 77 -1.34 17.32 8.15
N SER A 78 -0.98 16.04 8.09
CA SER A 78 0.13 15.51 8.88
C SER A 78 1.47 16.01 8.36
N THR A 79 2.34 16.42 9.27
CA THR A 79 3.73 16.80 8.97
C THR A 79 4.67 15.60 9.01
N GLU A 80 4.19 14.45 9.48
CA GLU A 80 4.99 13.23 9.60
C GLU A 80 5.16 12.49 8.28
N LEU A 81 4.35 12.82 7.27
CA LEU A 81 4.43 12.19 5.96
C LEU A 81 5.63 12.71 5.19
N PRO A 82 6.27 11.86 4.34
CA PRO A 82 7.41 12.32 3.56
C PRO A 82 7.02 13.40 2.58
N LYS A 83 7.93 14.33 2.33
CA LYS A 83 7.72 15.41 1.37
C LYS A 83 7.79 14.92 -0.07
N ASN A 84 8.59 13.89 -0.32
CA ASN A 84 8.70 13.31 -1.66
C ASN A 84 7.55 12.33 -1.90
N LYS A 85 6.56 12.76 -2.66
CA LYS A 85 5.35 11.98 -2.93
C LYS A 85 5.56 10.84 -3.93
N ALA A 86 6.72 10.77 -4.55
CA ALA A 86 7.09 9.66 -5.43
C ALA A 86 7.57 8.43 -4.66
N LEU A 87 7.94 8.58 -3.38
CA LEU A 87 8.37 7.45 -2.56
C LEU A 87 7.20 6.51 -2.28
N PRO A 88 7.43 5.18 -2.35
CA PRO A 88 6.40 4.24 -1.93
C PRO A 88 6.11 4.39 -0.44
N LEU A 89 4.84 4.28 -0.07
CA LEU A 89 4.42 4.25 1.33
C LEU A 89 3.86 2.87 1.63
N VAL A 90 4.43 2.16 2.59
CA VAL A 90 3.89 0.88 3.06
C VAL A 90 3.04 1.18 4.29
N ILE A 91 1.76 0.91 4.18
CA ILE A 91 0.77 1.29 5.18
C ILE A 91 0.37 0.07 6.00
N LEU A 92 0.49 0.18 7.31
CA LEU A 92 0.17 -0.90 8.24
C LEU A 92 -0.94 -0.48 9.18
N CYS A 93 -1.76 -1.46 9.56
CA CYS A 93 -2.63 -1.37 10.71
C CYS A 93 -2.75 -2.77 11.32
N GLN A 94 -3.62 -2.96 12.32
CA GLN A 94 -3.75 -4.27 12.95
C GLN A 94 -4.27 -5.33 11.96
N THR A 95 -5.25 -4.99 11.14
CA THR A 95 -5.94 -5.97 10.29
C THR A 95 -5.95 -5.66 8.79
N GLY A 96 -5.52 -4.48 8.39
CA GLY A 96 -5.50 -4.07 6.99
C GLY A 96 -6.68 -3.22 6.53
N ALA A 97 -7.80 -3.19 7.26
CA ALA A 97 -8.98 -2.42 6.85
C ALA A 97 -8.72 -0.91 6.88
N ARG A 98 -8.11 -0.43 7.97
CA ARG A 98 -7.74 0.98 8.10
C ARG A 98 -6.67 1.39 7.11
N SER A 99 -5.76 0.48 6.80
CA SER A 99 -4.70 0.71 5.80
C SER A 99 -5.27 0.96 4.41
N ALA A 100 -6.31 0.23 4.03
CA ALA A 100 -6.96 0.43 2.73
C ALA A 100 -7.57 1.83 2.62
N ARG A 101 -8.23 2.30 3.68
CA ARG A 101 -8.74 3.67 3.73
C ARG A 101 -7.62 4.70 3.67
N ALA A 102 -6.56 4.45 4.41
CA ALA A 102 -5.39 5.33 4.45
C ALA A 102 -4.76 5.46 3.07
N ALA A 103 -4.61 4.35 2.35
CA ALA A 103 -4.07 4.37 0.99
C ALA A 103 -4.90 5.24 0.06
N GLY A 104 -6.23 5.16 0.15
CA GLY A 104 -7.12 6.01 -0.61
C GLY A 104 -6.94 7.50 -0.30
N ILE A 105 -6.82 7.84 0.97
CA ILE A 105 -6.59 9.22 1.41
C ILE A 105 -5.24 9.72 0.90
N LEU A 106 -4.18 8.92 1.06
CA LEU A 106 -2.84 9.29 0.63
C LEU A 106 -2.78 9.52 -0.87
N LYS A 107 -3.49 8.70 -1.64
CA LYS A 107 -3.55 8.88 -3.08
C LYS A 107 -4.20 10.21 -3.45
N LYS A 108 -5.26 10.60 -2.74
CA LYS A 108 -5.90 11.91 -2.92
C LYS A 108 -4.96 13.06 -2.54
N LEU A 109 -4.07 12.85 -1.59
CA LEU A 109 -3.07 13.84 -1.18
C LEU A 109 -1.91 13.95 -2.17
N GLY A 110 -1.88 13.13 -3.20
CA GLY A 110 -0.89 13.20 -4.26
C GLY A 110 0.24 12.17 -4.17
N PHE A 111 0.22 11.27 -3.19
CA PHE A 111 1.21 10.20 -3.12
C PHE A 111 1.00 9.21 -4.24
N GLU A 112 2.05 8.90 -4.98
CA GLU A 112 1.96 8.09 -6.20
C GLU A 112 1.84 6.60 -5.93
N ARG A 113 2.45 6.10 -4.86
CA ARG A 113 2.56 4.67 -4.60
C ARG A 113 2.25 4.30 -3.15
N PRO A 114 1.01 4.56 -2.66
CA PRO A 114 0.61 3.99 -1.37
C PRO A 114 0.30 2.51 -1.57
N VAL A 115 0.96 1.65 -0.80
CA VAL A 115 0.72 0.19 -0.82
C VAL A 115 0.32 -0.27 0.58
N VAL A 116 -0.57 -1.24 0.64
CA VAL A 116 -1.09 -1.78 1.89
C VAL A 116 -0.38 -3.09 2.20
N LEU A 117 0.11 -3.23 3.44
CA LEU A 117 0.65 -4.50 3.89
C LEU A 117 -0.51 -5.46 4.16
N ALA A 118 -0.61 -6.49 3.33
CA ALA A 118 -1.66 -7.50 3.47
C ALA A 118 -1.51 -8.19 4.84
N GLY A 119 -2.63 -8.29 5.57
CA GLY A 119 -2.62 -8.87 6.91
C GLY A 119 -2.09 -7.96 8.01
N GLY A 120 -1.63 -6.78 7.68
CA GLY A 120 -1.21 -5.76 8.65
C GLY A 120 -0.06 -6.22 9.54
N LEU A 121 -0.07 -5.74 10.79
CA LEU A 121 1.00 -6.05 11.75
C LEU A 121 1.10 -7.55 12.05
N ALA A 122 -0.01 -8.27 12.01
CA ALA A 122 0.02 -9.71 12.23
C ALA A 122 0.89 -10.42 11.19
N ALA A 123 0.75 -10.05 9.91
CA ALA A 123 1.58 -10.62 8.83
C ALA A 123 3.06 -10.23 8.99
N TRP A 124 3.33 -9.03 9.46
CA TRP A 124 4.68 -8.56 9.74
C TRP A 124 5.35 -9.45 10.81
N ARG A 125 4.62 -9.74 11.89
CA ARG A 125 5.10 -10.62 12.96
C ARG A 125 5.29 -12.06 12.50
N GLU A 126 4.37 -12.58 11.71
CA GLU A 126 4.47 -13.94 11.16
C GLU A 126 5.69 -14.12 10.27
N ALA A 127 6.12 -13.05 9.61
CA ALA A 127 7.32 -13.06 8.79
C ALA A 127 8.61 -12.90 9.62
N ASN A 128 8.50 -12.87 10.94
CA ASN A 128 9.62 -12.69 11.87
C ASN A 128 10.36 -11.38 11.68
N LEU A 129 9.65 -10.35 11.24
CA LEU A 129 10.23 -9.03 11.08
C LEU A 129 10.20 -8.26 12.41
N PRO A 130 11.13 -7.31 12.61
CA PRO A 130 11.26 -6.65 13.90
C PRO A 130 10.05 -5.80 14.25
N VAL A 131 9.61 -5.91 15.50
CA VAL A 131 8.52 -5.14 16.08
C VAL A 131 9.06 -4.40 17.30
N GLU A 132 8.73 -3.14 17.43
CA GLU A 132 9.13 -2.29 18.54
C GLU A 132 7.91 -1.87 19.34
N LYS A 133 8.14 -1.56 20.62
CA LYS A 133 7.16 -0.91 21.47
C LYS A 133 7.62 0.52 21.69
N ALA A 134 6.69 1.45 21.69
CA ALA A 134 7.05 2.82 21.98
C ALA A 134 7.49 2.92 23.44
N SER A 135 8.64 3.51 23.67
CA SER A 135 9.05 3.87 25.01
C SER A 135 8.16 5.04 25.44
N SER A 136 7.37 4.83 26.43
CA SER A 136 6.53 5.88 27.01
C SER A 136 7.38 6.90 27.76
#